data_6f5e6619a4f4851ec126f31062dc51bb
#
_entry.id   6f5e6619a4f4851ec126f31062dc51bb
#
_cell.length_a   1.000
_cell.length_b   1.000
_cell.length_c   1.000
_cell.angle_alpha   90.00
_cell.angle_beta   90.00
_cell.angle_gamma   90.00
#
_symmetry.space_group_name_H-M   'P 1'
#
loop_
_entity.id
_entity.type
_entity.pdbx_description
1 polymer ?
#
loop_
_entity_poly.entity_id
_entity_poly.type
_entity_poly.pdbx_seq_one_letter_code
_entity_poly.pdbx_strand_id
1 'polypeptide(L)'
;MVFYSTKSNEKVFHLPHCTINRRIRKEYKKQFFNEEEARMAGYRMCNCCSVAGARLKKEQEAVNQFCQQNGISCWHEDGQIHVQTPQSEWKIITSGKGNKLFLYHKNAFHKEESIPSIIPGYHSQAARSKTIVGYLEYIVQHDTYWKRQKKKAKQKTDSMKNLRRNTRRYQRGTDNRRYNANQLYSIMDSVYL
;
A
#
# COMPACT_ATOMS: atom_id res chain seq x y z
N MET A 1 21.71 22.53 6.77
CA MET A 1 22.08 23.86 6.26
C MET A 1 20.83 24.68 5.99
N VAL A 2 20.82 25.96 6.37
CA VAL A 2 19.77 26.92 6.06
C VAL A 2 20.39 28.16 5.43
N PHE A 3 19.62 28.90 4.64
CA PHE A 3 20.15 29.97 3.77
C PHE A 3 19.50 31.31 4.13
N TYR A 4 20.26 32.40 3.98
CA TYR A 4 19.75 33.74 4.17
C TYR A 4 20.32 34.69 3.10
N SER A 5 19.70 35.86 2.94
CA SER A 5 20.16 36.91 2.05
C SER A 5 20.83 38.03 2.81
N THR A 6 22.04 38.39 2.44
CA THR A 6 22.76 39.55 3.00
C THR A 6 22.22 40.87 2.50
N LYS A 7 21.43 40.89 1.42
CA LYS A 7 20.80 42.08 0.88
C LYS A 7 19.53 42.45 1.62
N SER A 8 18.93 41.49 2.36
CA SER A 8 17.71 41.75 3.10
C SER A 8 18.02 42.34 4.46
N ASN A 9 17.33 43.43 4.82
CA ASN A 9 17.38 44.00 6.17
C ASN A 9 16.63 43.14 7.19
N GLU A 10 15.79 42.21 6.70
CA GLU A 10 15.10 41.26 7.56
C GLU A 10 16.04 40.08 7.89
N LYS A 11 16.19 39.81 9.19
CA LYS A 11 16.92 38.62 9.67
C LYS A 11 16.05 37.39 9.53
N VAL A 12 15.96 36.87 8.28
CA VAL A 12 15.14 35.69 7.93
C VAL A 12 15.98 34.64 7.27
N PHE A 13 15.87 33.40 7.72
CA PHE A 13 16.47 32.24 7.04
C PHE A 13 15.44 31.37 6.32
N HIS A 14 15.91 30.62 5.35
CA HIS A 14 15.12 29.75 4.46
C HIS A 14 15.68 28.33 4.45
N LEU A 15 14.80 27.34 4.41
CA LEU A 15 15.19 25.93 4.20
C LEU A 15 15.65 25.71 2.74
N PRO A 16 16.42 24.64 2.44
CA PRO A 16 16.97 24.37 1.12
C PRO A 16 15.93 24.36 0.00
N HIS A 17 14.77 23.79 0.25
CA HIS A 17 13.68 23.64 -0.73
C HIS A 17 12.70 24.83 -0.77
N CYS A 18 12.94 25.86 0.00
CA CYS A 18 12.12 27.08 -0.01
C CYS A 18 12.17 27.78 -1.37
N THR A 19 11.00 28.14 -1.90
CA THR A 19 10.91 28.85 -3.19
C THR A 19 11.63 30.19 -3.16
N ILE A 20 11.64 30.90 -2.01
CA ILE A 20 12.34 32.17 -1.83
C ILE A 20 13.86 31.93 -1.86
N ASN A 21 14.37 30.86 -1.24
CA ASN A 21 15.78 30.48 -1.29
C ASN A 21 16.31 30.33 -2.73
N ARG A 22 15.48 29.81 -3.64
CA ARG A 22 15.85 29.67 -5.07
C ARG A 22 15.97 31.00 -5.79
N ARG A 23 15.32 32.06 -5.31
CA ARG A 23 15.33 33.42 -5.88
C ARG A 23 16.45 34.31 -5.34
N ILE A 24 17.13 33.90 -4.26
CA ILE A 24 18.26 34.63 -3.72
C ILE A 24 19.43 34.50 -4.72
N ARG A 25 19.93 35.62 -5.21
CA ARG A 25 21.11 35.64 -6.10
C ARG A 25 22.31 35.08 -5.35
N LYS A 26 23.18 34.31 -6.04
CA LYS A 26 24.34 33.63 -5.47
C LYS A 26 25.25 34.54 -4.66
N GLU A 27 25.50 35.76 -5.15
CA GLU A 27 26.34 36.79 -4.54
C GLU A 27 25.87 37.25 -3.14
N TYR A 28 24.55 37.21 -2.89
CA TYR A 28 23.93 37.60 -1.61
C TYR A 28 23.54 36.41 -0.74
N LYS A 29 23.72 35.20 -1.24
CA LYS A 29 23.31 34.00 -0.55
C LYS A 29 24.39 33.51 0.38
N LYS A 30 24.06 33.47 1.67
CA LYS A 30 24.89 32.90 2.73
C LYS A 30 24.16 31.78 3.42
N GLN A 31 24.85 31.00 4.26
CA GLN A 31 24.27 29.84 4.94
C GLN A 31 24.74 29.78 6.38
N PHE A 32 23.90 29.18 7.20
CA PHE A 32 24.22 28.63 8.51
C PHE A 32 24.28 27.11 8.43
N PHE A 33 25.02 26.50 9.33
CA PHE A 33 25.15 25.05 9.39
C PHE A 33 23.81 24.37 9.70
N ASN A 34 23.03 24.95 10.61
CA ASN A 34 21.71 24.45 11.00
C ASN A 34 20.75 25.60 11.37
N GLU A 35 19.51 25.24 11.75
CA GLU A 35 18.48 26.21 12.16
C GLU A 35 18.79 26.86 13.51
N GLU A 36 19.43 26.10 14.41
CA GLU A 36 19.75 26.56 15.76
C GLU A 36 20.78 27.68 15.71
N GLU A 37 21.85 27.50 14.93
CA GLU A 37 22.84 28.54 14.69
C GLU A 37 22.22 29.83 14.13
N ALA A 38 21.30 29.67 13.17
CA ALA A 38 20.58 30.81 12.59
C ALA A 38 19.72 31.53 13.64
N ARG A 39 19.06 30.80 14.52
CA ARG A 39 18.25 31.36 15.63
C ARG A 39 19.11 32.07 16.67
N MET A 40 20.24 31.49 17.03
CA MET A 40 21.21 32.10 17.94
C MET A 40 21.79 33.41 17.36
N ALA A 41 21.96 33.49 16.04
CA ALA A 41 22.34 34.72 15.33
C ALA A 41 21.19 35.74 15.17
N GLY A 42 20.02 35.45 15.77
CA GLY A 42 18.86 36.34 15.77
C GLY A 42 18.04 36.30 14.48
N TYR A 43 18.21 35.24 13.65
CA TYR A 43 17.39 35.05 12.48
C TYR A 43 16.12 34.24 12.80
N ARG A 44 14.98 34.63 12.25
CA ARG A 44 13.74 33.87 12.30
C ARG A 44 13.53 33.05 11.01
N MET A 45 12.81 31.95 11.12
CA MET A 45 12.40 31.18 9.94
C MET A 45 11.43 32.00 9.09
N CYS A 46 11.52 31.96 7.77
CA CYS A 46 10.58 32.63 6.89
C CYS A 46 9.17 32.02 7.02
N ASN A 47 8.13 32.84 6.86
CA ASN A 47 6.74 32.38 6.99
C ASN A 47 6.42 31.21 6.06
N CYS A 48 6.96 31.22 4.83
CA CYS A 48 6.79 30.15 3.87
C CYS A 48 7.31 28.79 4.40
N CYS A 49 8.51 28.77 5.01
CA CYS A 49 9.09 27.58 5.62
C CYS A 49 8.36 27.16 6.89
N SER A 50 7.96 28.12 7.72
CA SER A 50 7.21 27.86 8.95
C SER A 50 5.85 27.21 8.68
N VAL A 51 5.09 27.75 7.73
CA VAL A 51 3.79 27.19 7.30
C VAL A 51 3.97 25.80 6.66
N ALA A 52 5.00 25.64 5.80
CA ALA A 52 5.28 24.35 5.20
C ALA A 52 5.68 23.31 6.25
N GLY A 53 6.54 23.69 7.21
CA GLY A 53 6.93 22.83 8.33
C GLY A 53 5.74 22.39 9.20
N ALA A 54 4.85 23.32 9.52
CA ALA A 54 3.64 23.02 10.28
C ALA A 54 2.70 22.07 9.53
N ARG A 55 2.56 22.24 8.22
CA ARG A 55 1.78 21.30 7.36
C ARG A 55 2.41 19.92 7.32
N LEU A 56 3.71 19.82 7.13
CA LEU A 56 4.43 18.55 7.12
C LEU A 56 4.30 17.82 8.45
N LYS A 57 4.44 18.53 9.56
CA LYS A 57 4.26 17.95 10.90
C LYS A 57 2.84 17.41 11.08
N LYS A 58 1.83 18.20 10.70
CA LYS A 58 0.43 17.79 10.78
C LYS A 58 0.14 16.55 9.89
N GLU A 59 0.71 16.50 8.68
CA GLU A 59 0.56 15.33 7.81
C GLU A 59 1.26 14.11 8.39
N GLN A 60 2.45 14.27 8.95
CA GLN A 60 3.18 13.18 9.60
C GLN A 60 2.42 12.62 10.82
N GLU A 61 1.85 13.50 11.64
CA GLU A 61 0.99 13.10 12.77
C GLU A 61 -0.23 12.32 12.27
N ALA A 62 -0.90 12.79 11.22
CA ALA A 62 -2.03 12.11 10.62
C ALA A 62 -1.66 10.73 10.02
N VAL A 63 -0.50 10.63 9.37
CA VAL A 63 0.04 9.35 8.85
C VAL A 63 0.30 8.39 9.99
N ASN A 64 0.99 8.82 11.05
CA ASN A 64 1.30 7.99 12.20
C ASN A 64 0.03 7.47 12.88
N GLN A 65 -0.94 8.36 13.12
CA GLN A 65 -2.24 8.00 13.70
C GLN A 65 -2.98 7.00 12.84
N PHE A 66 -3.04 7.23 11.53
CA PHE A 66 -3.70 6.30 10.58
C PHE A 66 -3.03 4.93 10.57
N CYS A 67 -1.70 4.88 10.52
CA CYS A 67 -0.94 3.63 10.55
C CYS A 67 -1.20 2.85 11.84
N GLN A 68 -1.18 3.51 12.98
CA GLN A 68 -1.46 2.89 14.28
C GLN A 68 -2.88 2.32 14.34
N GLN A 69 -3.88 3.06 13.89
CA GLN A 69 -5.29 2.63 13.89
C GLN A 69 -5.56 1.42 12.98
N ASN A 70 -4.81 1.29 11.89
CA ASN A 70 -5.03 0.24 10.88
C ASN A 70 -4.00 -0.89 10.93
N GLY A 71 -3.06 -0.88 11.88
CA GLY A 71 -2.02 -1.91 12.00
C GLY A 71 -1.09 -1.96 10.78
N ILE A 72 -0.73 -0.78 10.25
CA ILE A 72 0.14 -0.60 9.09
C ILE A 72 1.48 -0.06 9.56
N SER A 73 2.57 -0.54 8.98
CA SER A 73 3.90 0.05 9.14
C SER A 73 4.22 0.94 7.95
N CYS A 74 4.70 2.16 8.23
CA CYS A 74 5.07 3.13 7.20
C CYS A 74 6.43 3.72 7.56
N TRP A 75 7.40 3.67 6.62
CA TRP A 75 8.73 4.25 6.83
C TRP A 75 9.26 4.86 5.54
N HIS A 76 10.24 5.73 5.68
CA HIS A 76 10.90 6.41 4.57
C HIS A 76 12.31 5.86 4.39
N GLU A 77 12.64 5.43 3.18
CA GLU A 77 13.94 4.90 2.81
C GLU A 77 14.23 5.22 1.33
N ASP A 78 15.45 5.62 0.99
CA ASP A 78 15.89 5.92 -0.37
C ASP A 78 14.98 6.88 -1.16
N GLY A 79 14.40 7.88 -0.49
CA GLY A 79 13.50 8.83 -1.12
C GLY A 79 12.11 8.27 -1.46
N GLN A 80 11.80 7.08 -0.98
CA GLN A 80 10.54 6.37 -1.16
C GLN A 80 9.85 6.18 0.19
N ILE A 81 8.52 6.14 0.19
CA ILE A 81 7.75 5.76 1.35
C ILE A 81 7.32 4.31 1.17
N HIS A 82 7.78 3.46 2.06
CA HIS A 82 7.40 2.05 2.12
C HIS A 82 6.22 1.89 3.05
N VAL A 83 5.25 1.08 2.63
CA VAL A 83 4.07 0.76 3.42
C VAL A 83 3.90 -0.75 3.47
N GLN A 84 3.91 -1.30 4.67
CA GLN A 84 3.69 -2.71 4.94
C GLN A 84 2.34 -2.89 5.62
N THR A 85 1.47 -3.66 4.97
CA THR A 85 0.22 -4.12 5.55
C THR A 85 0.34 -5.60 5.94
N PRO A 86 -0.59 -6.17 6.73
CA PRO A 86 -0.60 -7.61 7.00
C PRO A 86 -0.75 -8.48 5.75
N GLN A 87 -1.08 -7.93 4.59
CA GLN A 87 -1.37 -8.68 3.37
C GLN A 87 -0.43 -8.39 2.21
N SER A 88 0.20 -7.22 2.18
CA SER A 88 0.92 -6.75 0.99
C SER A 88 1.93 -5.65 1.31
N GLU A 89 2.87 -5.45 0.39
CA GLU A 89 3.86 -4.39 0.42
C GLU A 89 3.55 -3.36 -0.66
N TRP A 90 3.75 -2.09 -0.30
CA TRP A 90 3.49 -0.95 -1.17
C TRP A 90 4.62 0.05 -1.14
N LYS A 91 4.73 0.85 -2.18
CA LYS A 91 5.65 1.98 -2.24
C LYS A 91 4.94 3.21 -2.77
N ILE A 92 5.19 4.36 -2.14
CA ILE A 92 4.78 5.67 -2.64
C ILE A 92 6.05 6.42 -3.05
N ILE A 93 6.12 6.81 -4.32
CA ILE A 93 7.30 7.42 -4.92
C ILE A 93 6.94 8.78 -5.48
N THR A 94 7.81 9.75 -5.28
CA THR A 94 7.67 11.06 -5.90
C THR A 94 8.17 11.04 -7.34
N SER A 95 7.51 11.78 -8.24
CA SER A 95 8.08 12.03 -9.57
C SER A 95 9.41 12.76 -9.46
N GLY A 96 10.31 12.57 -10.44
CA GLY A 96 11.59 13.28 -10.50
C GLY A 96 11.48 14.82 -10.46
N LYS A 97 10.30 15.36 -10.78
CA LYS A 97 9.96 16.79 -10.63
C LYS A 97 9.32 17.14 -9.30
N GLY A 98 9.10 16.15 -8.39
CA GLY A 98 8.56 16.35 -7.05
C GLY A 98 7.08 16.75 -6.98
N ASN A 99 6.35 16.77 -8.11
CA ASN A 99 5.00 17.33 -8.17
C ASN A 99 3.88 16.27 -8.12
N LYS A 100 4.24 14.99 -8.23
CA LYS A 100 3.26 13.90 -8.26
C LYS A 100 3.75 12.75 -7.43
N LEU A 101 2.82 12.09 -6.76
CA LEU A 101 3.03 10.83 -6.07
C LEU A 101 2.50 9.70 -6.92
N PHE A 102 3.21 8.59 -6.93
CA PHE A 102 2.82 7.35 -7.58
C PHE A 102 2.77 6.24 -6.57
N LEU A 103 1.74 5.40 -6.66
CA LEU A 103 1.56 4.25 -5.80
C LEU A 103 1.93 2.98 -6.56
N TYR A 104 2.70 2.13 -5.92
CA TYR A 104 3.11 0.82 -6.41
C TYR A 104 2.75 -0.27 -5.42
N HIS A 105 2.28 -1.39 -5.93
CA HIS A 105 1.87 -2.56 -5.16
C HIS A 105 2.71 -3.77 -5.53
N LYS A 106 3.22 -4.52 -4.55
CA LYS A 106 3.93 -5.78 -4.75
C LYS A 106 2.94 -6.92 -4.74
N ASN A 107 2.72 -7.54 -5.90
CA ASN A 107 1.88 -8.73 -6.01
C ASN A 107 2.65 -9.97 -5.56
N ALA A 108 2.20 -10.61 -4.49
CA ALA A 108 2.78 -11.86 -4.01
C ALA A 108 2.52 -13.06 -4.95
N PHE A 109 1.67 -12.92 -5.98
CA PHE A 109 1.11 -14.04 -6.73
C PHE A 109 1.40 -14.06 -8.24
N HIS A 110 1.98 -13.02 -8.81
CA HIS A 110 2.33 -13.03 -10.24
C HIS A 110 3.80 -13.40 -10.43
N LYS A 111 4.03 -14.66 -10.81
CA LYS A 111 5.34 -15.19 -11.21
C LYS A 111 5.77 -14.72 -12.60
N GLU A 112 4.91 -14.08 -13.36
CA GLU A 112 5.18 -13.66 -14.74
C GLU A 112 5.09 -12.15 -14.88
N GLU A 113 6.21 -11.55 -15.17
CA GLU A 113 6.39 -10.15 -15.52
C GLU A 113 5.87 -9.90 -16.94
N SER A 114 4.56 -9.82 -17.11
CA SER A 114 3.98 -9.48 -18.41
C SER A 114 3.95 -7.97 -18.70
N ILE A 115 4.30 -7.12 -17.74
CA ILE A 115 4.35 -5.66 -17.90
C ILE A 115 5.67 -5.16 -17.31
N PRO A 116 6.52 -4.47 -18.10
CA PRO A 116 7.75 -3.89 -17.58
C PRO A 116 7.41 -2.87 -16.47
N SER A 117 7.71 -3.24 -15.25
CA SER A 117 7.57 -2.36 -14.09
C SER A 117 8.84 -1.52 -13.95
N ILE A 118 8.70 -0.21 -13.67
CA ILE A 118 9.83 0.67 -13.35
C ILE A 118 10.55 0.18 -12.08
N ILE A 119 9.83 -0.58 -11.23
CA ILE A 119 10.36 -1.15 -10.00
C ILE A 119 10.13 -2.66 -10.06
N PRO A 120 11.20 -3.48 -10.05
CA PRO A 120 11.07 -4.93 -10.11
C PRO A 120 10.12 -5.48 -9.04
N GLY A 121 9.18 -6.33 -9.45
CA GLY A 121 8.20 -6.98 -8.56
C GLY A 121 7.05 -6.07 -8.07
N TYR A 122 6.95 -4.82 -8.53
CA TYR A 122 5.88 -3.91 -8.17
C TYR A 122 5.09 -3.46 -9.40
N HIS A 123 3.78 -3.30 -9.24
CA HIS A 123 2.87 -2.78 -10.27
C HIS A 123 2.37 -1.39 -9.90
N SER A 124 2.34 -0.49 -10.87
CA SER A 124 1.78 0.83 -10.67
C SER A 124 0.27 0.75 -10.45
N GLN A 125 -0.25 1.56 -9.55
CA GLN A 125 -1.68 1.67 -9.25
C GLN A 125 -2.23 2.99 -9.77
N ALA A 126 -3.43 2.96 -10.33
CA ALA A 126 -4.12 4.15 -10.86
C ALA A 126 -4.62 5.11 -9.76
N ALA A 127 -4.36 4.81 -8.50
CA ALA A 127 -4.75 5.66 -7.37
C ALA A 127 -4.11 7.05 -7.47
N ARG A 128 -4.91 8.08 -7.20
CA ARG A 128 -4.46 9.47 -7.18
C ARG A 128 -4.88 10.11 -5.87
N SER A 129 -3.91 10.57 -5.12
CA SER A 129 -4.15 11.37 -3.92
C SER A 129 -3.20 12.57 -3.88
N LYS A 130 -3.61 13.63 -3.17
CA LYS A 130 -2.77 14.79 -2.87
C LYS A 130 -2.01 14.63 -1.56
N THR A 131 -2.37 13.64 -0.74
CA THR A 131 -1.82 13.40 0.60
C THR A 131 -1.38 11.94 0.73
N ILE A 132 -0.43 11.70 1.62
CA ILE A 132 0.03 10.34 1.93
C ILE A 132 -1.12 9.55 2.59
N VAL A 133 -1.87 10.17 3.50
CA VAL A 133 -3.03 9.53 4.16
C VAL A 133 -4.04 9.01 3.14
N GLY A 134 -4.36 9.78 2.10
CA GLY A 134 -5.29 9.33 1.05
C GLY A 134 -4.77 8.13 0.24
N TYR A 135 -3.45 7.94 0.12
CA TYR A 135 -2.89 6.70 -0.41
C TYR A 135 -3.02 5.54 0.57
N LEU A 136 -2.81 5.79 1.87
CA LEU A 136 -2.99 4.76 2.90
C LEU A 136 -4.44 4.28 2.99
N GLU A 137 -5.41 5.18 2.87
CA GLU A 137 -6.85 4.84 2.78
C GLU A 137 -7.13 3.92 1.59
N TYR A 138 -6.59 4.25 0.42
CA TYR A 138 -6.72 3.39 -0.77
C TYR A 138 -6.11 2.01 -0.53
N ILE A 139 -4.93 1.92 0.07
CA ILE A 139 -4.25 0.66 0.40
C ILE A 139 -5.14 -0.21 1.29
N VAL A 140 -5.70 0.35 2.37
CA VAL A 140 -6.59 -0.38 3.29
C VAL A 140 -7.85 -0.87 2.58
N GLN A 141 -8.46 -0.04 1.75
CA GLN A 141 -9.65 -0.42 0.98
C GLN A 141 -9.33 -1.54 -0.02
N HIS A 142 -8.22 -1.44 -0.74
CA HIS A 142 -7.74 -2.46 -1.67
C HIS A 142 -7.52 -3.81 -0.96
N ASP A 143 -6.78 -3.82 0.14
CA ASP A 143 -6.48 -5.04 0.89
C ASP A 143 -7.74 -5.67 1.48
N THR A 144 -8.68 -4.84 1.96
CA THR A 144 -9.98 -5.29 2.46
C THR A 144 -10.81 -5.93 1.35
N TYR A 145 -10.83 -5.33 0.16
CA TYR A 145 -11.51 -5.89 -1.02
C TYR A 145 -10.95 -7.28 -1.36
N TRP A 146 -9.64 -7.42 -1.49
CA TRP A 146 -9.01 -8.69 -1.84
C TRP A 146 -9.18 -9.75 -0.76
N LYS A 147 -9.17 -9.38 0.52
CA LYS A 147 -9.50 -10.30 1.62
C LYS A 147 -10.91 -10.86 1.49
N ARG A 148 -11.88 -10.01 1.15
CA ARG A 148 -13.26 -10.44 0.91
C ARG A 148 -13.37 -11.36 -0.31
N GLN A 149 -12.67 -11.07 -1.41
CA GLN A 149 -12.67 -11.91 -2.61
C GLN A 149 -12.05 -13.29 -2.33
N LYS A 150 -10.91 -13.34 -1.65
CA LYS A 150 -10.27 -14.61 -1.24
C LYS A 150 -11.21 -15.45 -0.37
N LYS A 151 -11.92 -14.83 0.59
CA LYS A 151 -12.91 -15.53 1.42
C LYS A 151 -14.06 -16.11 0.61
N LYS A 152 -14.62 -15.33 -0.34
CA LYS A 152 -15.68 -15.81 -1.25
C LYS A 152 -15.20 -16.95 -2.14
N ALA A 153 -14.01 -16.87 -2.72
CA ALA A 153 -13.43 -17.93 -3.54
C ALA A 153 -13.24 -19.22 -2.74
N LYS A 154 -12.72 -19.13 -1.50
CA LYS A 154 -12.58 -20.29 -0.61
C LYS A 154 -13.94 -20.94 -0.30
N GLN A 155 -14.95 -20.14 0.05
CA GLN A 155 -16.30 -20.65 0.33
C GLN A 155 -16.89 -21.39 -0.88
N LYS A 156 -16.72 -20.83 -2.10
CA LYS A 156 -17.17 -21.48 -3.34
C LYS A 156 -16.47 -22.81 -3.58
N THR A 157 -15.14 -22.87 -3.35
CA THR A 157 -14.37 -24.11 -3.50
C THR A 157 -14.81 -25.17 -2.48
N ASP A 158 -15.05 -24.79 -1.21
CA ASP A 158 -15.48 -25.69 -0.17
C ASP A 158 -16.92 -26.23 -0.45
N SER A 159 -17.82 -25.37 -0.93
CA SER A 159 -19.15 -25.76 -1.37
C SER A 159 -19.10 -26.78 -2.52
N MET A 160 -18.24 -26.55 -3.51
CA MET A 160 -18.05 -27.49 -4.63
C MET A 160 -17.46 -28.84 -4.19
N LYS A 161 -16.52 -28.83 -3.23
CA LYS A 161 -15.99 -30.09 -2.65
C LYS A 161 -17.07 -30.86 -1.91
N ASN A 162 -17.92 -30.16 -1.14
CA ASN A 162 -19.04 -30.80 -0.42
C ASN A 162 -20.07 -31.38 -1.38
N LEU A 163 -20.41 -30.67 -2.45
CA LEU A 163 -21.31 -31.16 -3.50
C LEU A 163 -20.76 -32.46 -4.12
N ARG A 164 -19.48 -32.47 -4.53
CA ARG A 164 -18.83 -33.67 -5.09
C ARG A 164 -18.81 -34.85 -4.12
N ARG A 165 -18.58 -34.61 -2.81
CA ARG A 165 -18.65 -35.65 -1.79
C ARG A 165 -20.05 -36.25 -1.66
N ASN A 166 -21.07 -35.40 -1.67
CA ASN A 166 -22.48 -35.87 -1.57
C ASN A 166 -22.88 -36.63 -2.81
N THR A 167 -22.51 -36.20 -4.02
CA THR A 167 -22.75 -36.92 -5.28
C THR A 167 -22.10 -38.31 -5.27
N ARG A 168 -20.84 -38.43 -4.84
CA ARG A 168 -20.12 -39.71 -4.72
C ARG A 168 -20.79 -40.63 -3.71
N ARG A 169 -21.28 -40.11 -2.56
CA ARG A 169 -22.03 -40.90 -1.58
C ARG A 169 -23.33 -41.43 -2.16
N TYR A 170 -24.05 -40.59 -2.88
CA TYR A 170 -25.31 -40.99 -3.54
C TYR A 170 -25.05 -42.08 -4.58
N GLN A 171 -24.04 -41.95 -5.44
CA GLN A 171 -23.68 -42.96 -6.44
C GLN A 171 -23.31 -44.29 -5.79
N ARG A 172 -22.49 -44.32 -4.75
CA ARG A 172 -22.14 -45.56 -4.02
C ARG A 172 -23.38 -46.20 -3.42
N GLY A 173 -24.31 -45.42 -2.90
CA GLY A 173 -25.58 -45.95 -2.34
C GLY A 173 -26.47 -46.58 -3.41
N THR A 174 -26.53 -46.01 -4.64
CA THR A 174 -27.27 -46.59 -5.75
C THR A 174 -26.61 -47.85 -6.31
N ASP A 175 -25.30 -47.87 -6.41
CA ASP A 175 -24.55 -49.06 -6.88
C ASP A 175 -24.74 -50.23 -5.92
N ASN A 176 -24.66 -50.01 -4.62
CA ASN A 176 -24.93 -51.05 -3.61
C ASN A 176 -26.36 -51.59 -3.67
N ARG A 177 -27.36 -50.74 -3.89
CA ARG A 177 -28.75 -51.19 -4.07
C ARG A 177 -28.92 -52.05 -5.33
N ARG A 178 -28.32 -51.68 -6.44
CA ARG A 178 -28.32 -52.47 -7.68
C ARG A 178 -27.64 -53.82 -7.49
N TYR A 179 -26.48 -53.82 -6.82
CA TYR A 179 -25.77 -55.05 -6.50
C TYR A 179 -26.63 -56.01 -5.67
N ASN A 180 -27.27 -55.53 -4.59
CA ASN A 180 -28.12 -56.32 -3.74
C ASN A 180 -29.38 -56.81 -4.48
N ALA A 181 -29.97 -56.02 -5.37
CA ALA A 181 -31.11 -56.43 -6.18
C ALA A 181 -30.70 -57.55 -7.16
N ASN A 182 -29.57 -57.42 -7.82
CA ASN A 182 -29.06 -58.46 -8.73
C ASN A 182 -28.75 -59.77 -8.02
N GLN A 183 -28.22 -59.73 -6.79
CA GLN A 183 -28.05 -60.93 -5.98
C GLN A 183 -29.39 -61.61 -5.61
N LEU A 184 -30.40 -60.85 -5.26
CA LEU A 184 -31.73 -61.38 -4.97
C LEU A 184 -32.37 -62.07 -6.20
N TYR A 185 -32.25 -61.46 -7.39
CA TYR A 185 -32.73 -62.08 -8.62
C TYR A 185 -31.98 -63.37 -8.94
N SER A 186 -30.67 -63.43 -8.77
CA SER A 186 -29.87 -64.64 -8.96
C SER A 186 -30.26 -65.78 -8.00
N ILE A 187 -30.59 -65.46 -6.76
CA ILE A 187 -31.07 -66.43 -5.80
C ILE A 187 -32.49 -66.92 -6.20
N MET A 188 -33.36 -66.03 -6.60
CA MET A 188 -34.71 -66.43 -7.08
C MET A 188 -34.66 -67.35 -8.28
N ASP A 189 -33.82 -67.05 -9.29
CA ASP A 189 -33.63 -67.86 -10.48
C ASP A 189 -33.07 -69.26 -10.12
N SER A 190 -32.24 -69.40 -9.07
CA SER A 190 -31.69 -70.69 -8.64
C SER A 190 -32.64 -71.53 -7.80
N VAL A 191 -33.72 -70.95 -7.28
CA VAL A 191 -34.75 -71.70 -6.44
C VAL A 191 -35.91 -72.21 -7.29
N TYR A 192 -36.14 -71.62 -8.50
CA TYR A 192 -37.28 -71.99 -9.34
C TYR A 192 -36.88 -72.81 -10.61
N LEU A 193 -35.62 -73.30 -10.67
CA LEU A 193 -35.14 -74.30 -11.60
C LEU A 193 -34.95 -75.64 -10.89
#